data_26b1712e7c4107f0e4fa4427598bbc38
#
_entry.id   26b1712e7c4107f0e4fa4427598bbc38
#
_cell.length_a   1.000
_cell.length_b   1.000
_cell.length_c   1.000
_cell.angle_alpha   90.00
_cell.angle_beta   90.00
_cell.angle_gamma   90.00
#
_symmetry.space_group_name_H-M   'P 1'
#
loop_
_entity.id
_entity.type
_entity.pdbx_description
1 polymer ?
#
loop_
_entity_poly.entity_id
_entity_poly.type
_entity_poly.pdbx_seq_one_letter_code
_entity_poly.pdbx_strand_id
1 'polypeptide(L)'
;MYRRSLFCIRPKDTFIFLLLFVFSMNAFPADNVIFITLDGLRWQEVFRGIDVRLARNEEYVRQSNLLMNRFWRETADERAETLLPFLHNTVFSKGSYVGNRDVSSCAAVSNAWHFSYPGYSEILTGVVSDAVNSNSKKPNPEVTILELLDQLPAYQGKTAAFASWDVFPFIFNVDRSGLHVNAFESEPFPATDAERFLNELYRNIPTPWPTVRNDAFTHQYAVYYFQRERPRFLYISYGETDDFAHDGKYDEYILAAHRTDRFIREIWTMVQSTDGYRDNTVLFVTVDHGRGEKPIETWMHHASALSANSRYREGIKGSDEVWMAAIGPGISKAGLITTRDNCLTSNRIGATLLEVLGEDYQVINPEMGAPLKEFLD
;
A
#
# COMPACT_ATOMS: atom_id res chain seq x y z
N MET A 1 42.34 83.04 -30.99
CA MET A 1 41.76 81.87 -31.68
C MET A 1 41.95 80.65 -30.79
N TYR A 2 40.94 80.30 -30.00
CA TYR A 2 40.98 79.14 -29.13
C TYR A 2 40.11 78.01 -29.70
N ARG A 3 40.71 76.88 -30.02
CA ARG A 3 39.97 75.66 -30.38
C ARG A 3 39.67 74.90 -29.06
N ARG A 4 38.41 74.69 -28.78
CA ARG A 4 37.94 73.79 -27.75
C ARG A 4 37.81 72.37 -28.36
N SER A 5 38.56 71.42 -27.81
CA SER A 5 38.39 70.00 -28.06
C SER A 5 37.31 69.40 -27.19
N LEU A 6 36.27 68.80 -27.78
CA LEU A 6 35.25 68.05 -27.12
C LEU A 6 35.74 66.61 -26.82
N PHE A 7 35.81 66.29 -25.54
CA PHE A 7 36.01 64.88 -25.09
C PHE A 7 34.70 64.10 -25.21
N CYS A 8 34.71 63.07 -26.01
CA CYS A 8 33.61 62.10 -26.13
C CYS A 8 33.81 60.99 -25.06
N ILE A 9 32.93 60.94 -24.05
CA ILE A 9 32.90 59.89 -23.03
C ILE A 9 32.07 58.74 -23.59
N ARG A 10 32.68 57.57 -23.79
CA ARG A 10 31.99 56.32 -24.13
C ARG A 10 31.38 55.75 -22.84
N PRO A 11 30.10 55.30 -22.85
CA PRO A 11 29.55 54.56 -21.74
C PRO A 11 30.21 53.19 -21.64
N LYS A 12 30.64 52.83 -20.42
CA LYS A 12 31.07 51.48 -20.07
C LYS A 12 29.85 50.58 -19.94
N ASP A 13 29.77 49.57 -20.81
CA ASP A 13 28.77 48.50 -20.71
C ASP A 13 29.03 47.69 -19.45
N THR A 14 28.17 47.92 -18.43
CA THR A 14 28.20 47.08 -17.22
C THR A 14 27.31 45.87 -17.49
N PHE A 15 27.90 44.76 -17.85
CA PHE A 15 27.20 43.46 -17.90
C PHE A 15 26.89 43.02 -16.45
N ILE A 16 25.61 43.13 -16.05
CA ILE A 16 25.10 42.53 -14.82
C ILE A 16 24.85 41.03 -15.13
N PHE A 17 25.77 40.16 -14.65
CA PHE A 17 25.50 38.72 -14.59
C PHE A 17 24.48 38.46 -13.53
N LEU A 18 23.23 38.21 -13.93
CA LEU A 18 22.19 37.69 -13.06
C LEU A 18 22.47 36.20 -12.82
N LEU A 19 23.12 35.86 -11.71
CA LEU A 19 23.24 34.49 -11.22
C LEU A 19 21.83 34.04 -10.81
N LEU A 20 21.16 33.28 -11.68
CA LEU A 20 19.99 32.50 -11.33
C LEU A 20 20.45 31.35 -10.41
N PHE A 21 20.34 31.54 -9.10
CA PHE A 21 20.36 30.43 -8.15
C PHE A 21 19.11 29.60 -8.41
N VAL A 22 19.25 28.51 -9.14
CA VAL A 22 18.26 27.43 -9.16
C VAL A 22 18.39 26.79 -7.79
N PHE A 23 17.55 27.21 -6.84
CA PHE A 23 17.29 26.42 -5.64
C PHE A 23 16.63 25.14 -6.13
N SER A 24 17.38 24.03 -6.20
CA SER A 24 16.78 22.70 -6.13
C SER A 24 16.02 22.67 -4.82
N MET A 25 14.71 22.76 -4.89
CA MET A 25 13.86 22.46 -3.74
C MET A 25 14.04 20.95 -3.50
N ASN A 26 15.01 20.58 -2.67
CA ASN A 26 15.00 19.26 -2.07
C ASN A 26 13.65 19.15 -1.36
N ALA A 27 12.80 18.27 -1.80
CA ALA A 27 11.57 17.96 -1.08
C ALA A 27 11.98 17.58 0.34
N PHE A 28 11.41 18.24 1.35
CA PHE A 28 11.66 17.85 2.72
C PHE A 28 11.12 16.43 2.92
N PRO A 29 11.85 15.56 3.63
CA PRO A 29 11.36 14.23 3.94
C PRO A 29 10.03 14.33 4.68
N ALA A 30 9.16 13.35 4.49
CA ALA A 30 7.93 13.26 5.25
C ALA A 30 8.25 12.91 6.71
N ASP A 31 7.47 13.45 7.66
CA ASP A 31 7.60 13.04 9.06
C ASP A 31 6.85 11.74 9.35
N ASN A 32 5.84 11.43 8.56
CA ASN A 32 4.91 10.33 8.85
C ASN A 32 4.61 9.48 7.62
N VAL A 33 4.35 8.19 7.86
CA VAL A 33 3.89 7.23 6.85
C VAL A 33 2.63 6.52 7.32
N ILE A 34 1.64 6.47 6.44
CA ILE A 34 0.52 5.53 6.51
C ILE A 34 0.73 4.51 5.41
N PHE A 35 0.95 3.26 5.80
CA PHE A 35 1.18 2.18 4.87
C PHE A 35 0.01 1.18 4.93
N ILE A 36 -0.67 0.96 3.80
CA ILE A 36 -1.87 0.14 3.73
C ILE A 36 -1.68 -0.99 2.71
N THR A 37 -2.06 -2.20 3.10
CA THR A 37 -2.13 -3.35 2.20
C THR A 37 -3.55 -3.90 2.14
N LEU A 38 -3.94 -4.37 0.94
CA LEU A 38 -5.16 -5.10 0.69
C LEU A 38 -4.77 -6.52 0.25
N ASP A 39 -5.17 -7.55 1.00
CA ASP A 39 -4.81 -8.93 0.68
C ASP A 39 -5.42 -9.36 -0.67
N GLY A 40 -4.57 -9.72 -1.62
CA GLY A 40 -4.94 -10.33 -2.88
C GLY A 40 -5.92 -9.55 -3.79
N LEU A 41 -6.05 -8.22 -3.65
CA LEU A 41 -6.87 -7.42 -4.57
C LEU A 41 -6.17 -7.29 -5.91
N ARG A 42 -6.76 -7.91 -6.96
CA ARG A 42 -6.16 -7.99 -8.28
C ARG A 42 -6.04 -6.61 -8.95
N TRP A 43 -4.97 -6.43 -9.73
CA TRP A 43 -4.79 -5.25 -10.56
C TRP A 43 -5.93 -5.05 -11.58
N GLN A 44 -6.56 -6.15 -12.03
CA GLN A 44 -7.68 -6.11 -12.97
C GLN A 44 -8.85 -5.29 -12.41
N GLU A 45 -9.26 -5.54 -11.16
CA GLU A 45 -10.32 -4.74 -10.55
C GLU A 45 -9.88 -3.30 -10.28
N VAL A 46 -8.61 -3.09 -9.96
CA VAL A 46 -8.07 -1.76 -9.70
C VAL A 46 -8.09 -0.88 -10.95
N PHE A 47 -7.77 -1.43 -12.11
CA PHE A 47 -7.62 -0.64 -13.34
C PHE A 47 -8.70 -0.88 -14.41
N ARG A 48 -9.50 -1.94 -14.28
CA ARG A 48 -10.60 -2.23 -15.22
C ARG A 48 -11.98 -2.19 -14.55
N GLY A 49 -12.01 -2.09 -13.20
CA GLY A 49 -13.23 -2.24 -12.41
C GLY A 49 -13.77 -3.67 -12.43
N ILE A 50 -15.07 -3.84 -12.23
CA ILE A 50 -15.68 -5.17 -12.17
C ILE A 50 -15.51 -5.96 -13.47
N ASP A 51 -15.16 -7.26 -13.35
CA ASP A 51 -15.15 -8.20 -14.47
C ASP A 51 -16.58 -8.69 -14.75
N VAL A 52 -17.10 -8.36 -15.92
CA VAL A 52 -18.48 -8.71 -16.30
C VAL A 52 -18.71 -10.23 -16.35
N ARG A 53 -17.67 -11.02 -16.65
CA ARG A 53 -17.78 -12.48 -16.71
C ARG A 53 -18.01 -13.05 -15.32
N LEU A 54 -17.31 -12.52 -14.32
CA LEU A 54 -17.48 -12.88 -12.91
C LEU A 54 -18.79 -12.30 -12.33
N ALA A 55 -19.06 -11.02 -12.60
CA ALA A 55 -20.24 -10.33 -12.08
C ALA A 55 -21.58 -10.90 -12.57
N ARG A 56 -21.57 -11.61 -13.72
CA ARG A 56 -22.75 -12.29 -14.27
C ARG A 56 -22.78 -13.80 -14.02
N ASN A 57 -21.76 -14.34 -13.37
CA ASN A 57 -21.70 -15.75 -13.07
C ASN A 57 -22.45 -16.06 -11.77
N GLU A 58 -23.56 -16.81 -11.88
CA GLU A 58 -24.42 -17.18 -10.73
C GLU A 58 -23.68 -18.06 -9.68
N GLU A 59 -22.59 -18.71 -10.06
CA GLU A 59 -21.72 -19.44 -9.14
C GLU A 59 -21.01 -18.49 -8.16
N TYR A 60 -20.64 -17.27 -8.62
CA TYR A 60 -19.83 -16.34 -7.87
C TYR A 60 -20.59 -15.12 -7.34
N VAL A 61 -21.81 -14.89 -7.82
CA VAL A 61 -22.58 -13.69 -7.47
C VAL A 61 -24.02 -14.03 -7.18
N ARG A 62 -24.50 -13.68 -5.98
CA ARG A 62 -25.90 -13.93 -5.57
C ARG A 62 -26.88 -12.95 -6.22
N GLN A 63 -26.48 -11.70 -6.37
CA GLN A 63 -27.35 -10.61 -6.85
C GLN A 63 -26.67 -9.81 -7.97
N SER A 64 -26.44 -10.46 -9.10
CA SER A 64 -25.74 -9.90 -10.25
C SER A 64 -26.29 -8.53 -10.69
N ASN A 65 -27.62 -8.37 -10.73
CA ASN A 65 -28.23 -7.09 -11.13
C ASN A 65 -27.87 -5.94 -10.18
N LEU A 66 -27.80 -6.18 -8.86
CA LEU A 66 -27.38 -5.13 -7.92
C LEU A 66 -25.93 -4.75 -8.10
N LEU A 67 -25.06 -5.73 -8.27
CA LEU A 67 -23.64 -5.51 -8.51
C LEU A 67 -23.42 -4.72 -9.80
N MET A 68 -24.08 -5.16 -10.89
CA MET A 68 -24.01 -4.50 -12.20
C MET A 68 -24.56 -3.07 -12.14
N ASN A 69 -25.73 -2.84 -11.55
CA ASN A 69 -26.31 -1.50 -11.45
C ASN A 69 -25.40 -0.54 -10.66
N ARG A 70 -24.70 -1.03 -9.66
CA ARG A 70 -23.83 -0.21 -8.82
C ARG A 70 -22.51 0.12 -9.51
N PHE A 71 -21.84 -0.86 -10.10
CA PHE A 71 -20.45 -0.74 -10.51
C PHE A 71 -20.20 -0.84 -12.01
N TRP A 72 -21.17 -1.34 -12.81
CA TRP A 72 -20.96 -1.43 -14.24
C TRP A 72 -21.02 -0.06 -14.93
N ARG A 73 -20.05 0.19 -15.81
CA ARG A 73 -19.99 1.32 -16.73
C ARG A 73 -19.42 0.81 -18.05
N GLU A 74 -19.57 1.61 -19.11
CA GLU A 74 -19.17 1.21 -20.46
C GLU A 74 -17.66 1.05 -20.61
N THR A 75 -16.88 2.00 -20.08
CA THR A 75 -15.42 1.96 -20.19
C THR A 75 -14.79 1.31 -18.95
N ALA A 76 -13.56 0.78 -19.12
CA ALA A 76 -12.78 0.22 -18.01
C ALA A 76 -12.46 1.29 -16.95
N ASP A 77 -12.05 2.47 -17.40
CA ASP A 77 -11.70 3.58 -16.51
C ASP A 77 -12.88 4.02 -15.65
N GLU A 78 -14.07 4.20 -16.26
CA GLU A 78 -15.28 4.54 -15.49
C GLU A 78 -15.67 3.46 -14.48
N ARG A 79 -15.50 2.17 -14.81
CA ARG A 79 -15.75 1.06 -13.87
C ARG A 79 -14.77 1.08 -12.72
N ALA A 80 -13.50 1.27 -13.01
CA ALA A 80 -12.43 1.32 -12.02
C ALA A 80 -12.61 2.52 -11.07
N GLU A 81 -12.89 3.70 -11.61
CA GLU A 81 -13.19 4.90 -10.83
C GLU A 81 -14.47 4.76 -9.99
N THR A 82 -15.51 4.08 -10.53
CA THR A 82 -16.72 3.81 -9.77
C THR A 82 -16.47 2.83 -8.62
N LEU A 83 -15.59 1.85 -8.81
CA LEU A 83 -15.25 0.85 -7.80
C LEU A 83 -14.36 1.45 -6.69
N LEU A 84 -13.30 2.17 -7.06
CA LEU A 84 -12.27 2.68 -6.16
C LEU A 84 -12.10 4.21 -6.31
N PRO A 85 -13.15 4.99 -6.00
CA PRO A 85 -13.18 6.42 -6.32
C PRO A 85 -12.08 7.23 -5.60
N PHE A 86 -11.67 6.87 -4.40
CA PHE A 86 -10.62 7.59 -3.69
C PHE A 86 -9.25 7.32 -4.28
N LEU A 87 -8.93 6.06 -4.57
CA LEU A 87 -7.67 5.70 -5.22
C LEU A 87 -7.53 6.44 -6.55
N HIS A 88 -8.56 6.41 -7.42
CA HIS A 88 -8.51 7.06 -8.73
C HIS A 88 -8.50 8.58 -8.65
N ASN A 89 -9.46 9.19 -7.93
CA ASN A 89 -9.66 10.65 -7.93
C ASN A 89 -8.71 11.41 -7.00
N THR A 90 -7.97 10.69 -6.12
CA THR A 90 -7.05 11.33 -5.19
C THR A 90 -5.64 10.76 -5.31
N VAL A 91 -5.45 9.48 -5.05
CA VAL A 91 -4.10 8.90 -4.97
C VAL A 91 -3.43 8.88 -6.34
N PHE A 92 -4.10 8.32 -7.34
CA PHE A 92 -3.57 8.22 -8.71
C PHE A 92 -3.47 9.58 -9.40
N SER A 93 -4.45 10.46 -9.17
CA SER A 93 -4.48 11.78 -9.82
C SER A 93 -3.47 12.78 -9.25
N LYS A 94 -3.00 12.59 -8.01
CA LYS A 94 -2.13 13.54 -7.30
C LYS A 94 -0.79 12.96 -6.87
N GLY A 95 -0.55 11.69 -7.08
CA GLY A 95 0.66 10.96 -6.71
C GLY A 95 1.19 10.13 -7.86
N SER A 96 1.73 8.96 -7.56
CA SER A 96 2.28 8.00 -8.52
C SER A 96 1.71 6.61 -8.28
N TYR A 97 1.55 5.84 -9.37
CA TYR A 97 1.09 4.46 -9.29
C TYR A 97 1.64 3.60 -10.43
N VAL A 98 1.68 2.29 -10.21
CA VAL A 98 2.18 1.28 -11.14
C VAL A 98 1.36 0.00 -11.04
N GLY A 99 1.32 -0.80 -12.10
CA GLY A 99 0.68 -2.12 -12.10
C GLY A 99 -0.46 -2.28 -13.10
N ASN A 100 -0.78 -1.23 -13.89
CA ASN A 100 -1.74 -1.35 -14.98
C ASN A 100 -1.09 -2.04 -16.19
N ARG A 101 -1.21 -3.37 -16.26
CA ARG A 101 -0.56 -4.18 -17.28
C ARG A 101 -1.12 -3.98 -18.68
N ASP A 102 -2.29 -3.34 -18.83
CA ASP A 102 -2.86 -3.01 -20.14
C ASP A 102 -2.08 -1.91 -20.87
N VAL A 103 -1.29 -1.13 -20.13
CA VAL A 103 -0.58 0.05 -20.67
C VAL A 103 0.91 0.05 -20.33
N SER A 104 1.54 -1.12 -20.37
CA SER A 104 2.98 -1.30 -20.11
C SER A 104 3.45 -0.75 -18.77
N SER A 105 2.66 -0.97 -17.74
CA SER A 105 2.98 -0.61 -16.36
C SER A 105 2.87 -1.85 -15.50
N CYS A 106 3.98 -2.40 -15.00
CA CYS A 106 3.93 -3.62 -14.22
C CYS A 106 4.65 -3.50 -12.87
N ALA A 107 4.03 -4.11 -11.86
CA ALA A 107 4.66 -4.41 -10.58
C ALA A 107 4.52 -5.91 -10.29
N ALA A 108 5.45 -6.46 -9.52
CA ALA A 108 5.49 -7.89 -9.21
C ALA A 108 6.07 -8.16 -7.83
N VAL A 109 5.67 -9.27 -7.20
CA VAL A 109 6.41 -9.81 -6.06
C VAL A 109 7.73 -10.42 -6.53
N SER A 110 8.75 -10.40 -5.68
CA SER A 110 10.06 -11.01 -5.97
C SER A 110 10.23 -12.38 -5.33
N ASN A 111 9.44 -12.68 -4.28
CA ASN A 111 9.49 -14.00 -3.64
C ASN A 111 9.00 -15.11 -4.59
N ALA A 112 9.49 -16.32 -4.38
CA ALA A 112 9.19 -17.45 -5.25
C ALA A 112 7.84 -18.14 -4.94
N TRP A 113 7.09 -17.70 -3.93
CA TRP A 113 5.95 -18.43 -3.36
C TRP A 113 4.59 -17.87 -3.81
N HIS A 114 4.45 -16.57 -4.01
CA HIS A 114 3.27 -15.85 -4.50
C HIS A 114 2.02 -16.09 -3.62
N PHE A 115 2.18 -15.95 -2.29
CA PHE A 115 1.08 -15.97 -1.31
C PHE A 115 1.40 -15.12 -0.08
N SER A 116 0.46 -14.99 0.85
CA SER A 116 0.37 -13.90 1.80
C SER A 116 1.59 -13.72 2.69
N TYR A 117 2.02 -14.69 3.52
CA TYR A 117 3.11 -14.43 4.45
C TYR A 117 4.43 -14.07 3.75
N PRO A 118 4.91 -14.79 2.71
CA PRO A 118 6.07 -14.37 1.94
C PRO A 118 5.92 -12.99 1.29
N GLY A 119 4.73 -12.68 0.77
CA GLY A 119 4.42 -11.37 0.19
C GLY A 119 4.51 -10.24 1.21
N TYR A 120 3.85 -10.40 2.37
CA TYR A 120 3.93 -9.44 3.47
C TYR A 120 5.35 -9.30 4.03
N SER A 121 6.06 -10.43 4.18
CA SER A 121 7.46 -10.40 4.64
C SER A 121 8.32 -9.58 3.69
N GLU A 122 8.23 -9.83 2.39
CA GLU A 122 8.97 -9.09 1.36
C GLU A 122 8.70 -7.58 1.40
N ILE A 123 7.43 -7.19 1.50
CA ILE A 123 7.00 -5.79 1.57
C ILE A 123 7.57 -5.09 2.82
N LEU A 124 7.47 -5.76 3.97
CA LEU A 124 7.75 -5.17 5.27
C LEU A 124 9.23 -5.24 5.67
N THR A 125 9.99 -6.16 5.09
CA THR A 125 11.43 -6.31 5.38
C THR A 125 12.32 -5.76 4.28
N GLY A 126 11.79 -5.64 3.06
CA GLY A 126 12.59 -5.32 1.86
C GLY A 126 13.47 -6.49 1.37
N VAL A 127 13.40 -7.65 2.04
CA VAL A 127 14.26 -8.81 1.79
C VAL A 127 13.43 -9.97 1.25
N VAL A 128 13.95 -10.65 0.23
CA VAL A 128 13.38 -11.90 -0.27
C VAL A 128 14.03 -13.06 0.49
N SER A 129 13.25 -13.77 1.30
CA SER A 129 13.76 -14.82 2.17
C SER A 129 13.12 -16.18 1.88
N ASP A 130 13.93 -17.16 1.57
CA ASP A 130 13.48 -18.56 1.42
C ASP A 130 13.06 -19.22 2.74
N ALA A 131 13.41 -18.62 3.87
CA ALA A 131 13.00 -19.08 5.19
C ALA A 131 11.52 -18.83 5.45
N VAL A 132 10.92 -17.83 4.76
CA VAL A 132 9.49 -17.52 4.82
C VAL A 132 8.78 -18.14 3.63
N ASN A 133 8.33 -19.37 3.77
CA ASN A 133 7.82 -20.21 2.68
C ASN A 133 6.47 -20.89 3.00
N SER A 134 5.74 -20.38 3.98
CA SER A 134 4.42 -20.88 4.36
C SER A 134 3.64 -19.82 5.14
N ASN A 135 2.31 -19.96 5.18
CA ASN A 135 1.43 -19.16 6.04
C ASN A 135 1.39 -19.66 7.51
N SER A 136 2.35 -20.50 7.90
CA SER A 136 2.41 -21.01 9.28
C SER A 136 2.76 -19.91 10.27
N LYS A 137 2.17 -19.97 11.46
CA LYS A 137 2.45 -19.06 12.58
C LYS A 137 3.85 -19.32 13.17
N LYS A 138 4.87 -18.96 12.39
CA LYS A 138 6.28 -19.02 12.79
C LYS A 138 6.82 -17.60 12.79
N PRO A 139 7.54 -17.17 13.85
CA PRO A 139 8.12 -15.83 13.89
C PRO A 139 9.02 -15.57 12.67
N ASN A 140 8.85 -14.42 12.04
CA ASN A 140 9.67 -13.99 10.92
C ASN A 140 11.14 -13.88 11.33
N PRO A 141 12.06 -14.57 10.67
CA PRO A 141 13.49 -14.42 10.95
C PRO A 141 14.01 -13.04 10.52
N GLU A 142 13.40 -12.47 9.46
CA GLU A 142 13.79 -11.17 8.94
C GLU A 142 13.24 -10.01 9.80
N VAL A 143 13.97 -8.90 9.83
CA VAL A 143 13.59 -7.73 10.63
C VAL A 143 12.77 -6.77 9.77
N THR A 144 11.57 -6.40 10.26
CA THR A 144 10.70 -5.49 9.52
C THR A 144 11.14 -4.03 9.65
N ILE A 145 10.77 -3.18 8.67
CA ILE A 145 11.05 -1.74 8.72
C ILE A 145 10.41 -1.06 9.94
N LEU A 146 9.27 -1.55 10.43
CA LEU A 146 8.66 -1.02 11.65
C LEU A 146 9.53 -1.30 12.87
N GLU A 147 10.09 -2.51 12.98
CA GLU A 147 11.01 -2.87 14.05
C GLU A 147 12.32 -2.06 13.97
N LEU A 148 12.87 -1.88 12.76
CA LEU A 148 14.06 -1.06 12.54
C LEU A 148 13.83 0.41 12.90
N LEU A 149 12.70 0.98 12.49
CA LEU A 149 12.33 2.35 12.86
C LEU A 149 12.12 2.51 14.36
N ASP A 150 11.46 1.56 15.03
CA ASP A 150 11.19 1.67 16.47
C ASP A 150 12.47 1.68 17.32
N GLN A 151 13.59 1.16 16.79
CA GLN A 151 14.92 1.25 17.40
C GLN A 151 15.52 2.66 17.29
N LEU A 152 15.03 3.51 16.39
CA LEU A 152 15.51 4.87 16.23
C LEU A 152 14.80 5.81 17.25
N PRO A 153 15.52 6.68 17.96
CA PRO A 153 14.92 7.56 18.98
C PRO A 153 13.74 8.40 18.48
N ALA A 154 13.74 8.77 17.20
CA ALA A 154 12.67 9.58 16.60
C ALA A 154 11.35 8.81 16.42
N TYR A 155 11.38 7.49 16.37
CA TYR A 155 10.23 6.62 16.10
C TYR A 155 9.88 5.70 17.26
N GLN A 156 10.70 5.64 18.30
CA GLN A 156 10.50 4.74 19.44
C GLN A 156 9.11 4.93 20.06
N GLY A 157 8.31 3.87 20.08
CA GLY A 157 6.92 3.88 20.54
C GLY A 157 5.97 4.68 19.62
N LYS A 158 6.41 5.01 18.38
CA LYS A 158 5.62 5.72 17.37
C LYS A 158 5.39 4.88 16.10
N THR A 159 5.58 3.58 16.20
CA THR A 159 5.28 2.60 15.16
C THR A 159 4.18 1.66 15.65
N ALA A 160 3.22 1.35 14.78
CA ALA A 160 2.13 0.42 15.12
C ALA A 160 1.59 -0.29 13.89
N ALA A 161 1.02 -1.49 14.09
CA ALA A 161 0.40 -2.29 13.03
C ALA A 161 -0.99 -2.77 13.44
N PHE A 162 -1.94 -2.68 12.49
CA PHE A 162 -3.30 -3.18 12.62
C PHE A 162 -3.63 -4.09 11.44
N ALA A 163 -4.09 -5.31 11.72
CA ALA A 163 -4.32 -6.28 10.65
C ALA A 163 -5.57 -7.13 10.91
N SER A 164 -6.18 -7.62 9.84
CA SER A 164 -7.33 -8.51 9.94
C SER A 164 -6.91 -9.96 10.19
N TRP A 165 -5.76 -10.38 9.67
CA TRP A 165 -5.27 -11.77 9.74
C TRP A 165 -4.44 -12.04 11.00
N ASP A 166 -4.65 -13.20 11.64
CA ASP A 166 -4.04 -13.60 12.92
C ASP A 166 -2.56 -14.02 12.83
N VAL A 167 -1.96 -13.99 11.63
CA VAL A 167 -0.55 -14.30 11.41
C VAL A 167 0.35 -13.07 11.58
N PHE A 168 -0.20 -11.86 11.56
CA PHE A 168 0.61 -10.63 11.64
C PHE A 168 1.49 -10.50 12.89
N PRO A 169 1.12 -11.00 14.09
CA PRO A 169 2.04 -11.03 15.22
C PRO A 169 3.33 -11.82 14.95
N PHE A 170 3.25 -12.83 14.08
CA PHE A 170 4.40 -13.63 13.64
C PHE A 170 5.19 -12.93 12.52
N ILE A 171 4.50 -12.26 11.58
CA ILE A 171 5.14 -11.45 10.53
C ILE A 171 6.00 -10.35 11.15
N PHE A 172 5.50 -9.65 12.18
CA PHE A 172 6.23 -8.63 12.92
C PHE A 172 7.11 -9.19 14.03
N ASN A 173 7.10 -10.50 14.27
CA ASN A 173 7.84 -11.17 15.33
C ASN A 173 7.74 -10.40 16.66
N VAL A 174 6.51 -10.26 17.18
CA VAL A 174 6.22 -9.38 18.33
C VAL A 174 7.00 -9.71 19.57
N ASP A 175 7.40 -10.98 19.75
CA ASP A 175 8.25 -11.43 20.86
C ASP A 175 9.67 -10.81 20.79
N ARG A 176 10.17 -10.56 19.58
CA ARG A 176 11.46 -9.90 19.34
C ARG A 176 11.31 -8.39 19.26
N SER A 177 10.34 -7.92 18.49
CA SER A 177 10.20 -6.52 18.15
C SER A 177 9.61 -5.66 19.27
N GLY A 178 8.72 -6.23 20.09
CA GLY A 178 7.97 -5.48 21.09
C GLY A 178 6.97 -4.47 20.53
N LEU A 179 6.72 -4.49 19.21
CA LEU A 179 5.82 -3.56 18.53
C LEU A 179 4.37 -3.71 18.97
N HIS A 180 3.63 -2.61 18.96
CA HIS A 180 2.17 -2.67 19.10
C HIS A 180 1.57 -3.23 17.79
N VAL A 181 1.11 -4.47 17.85
CA VAL A 181 0.44 -5.17 16.76
C VAL A 181 -0.94 -5.63 17.23
N ASN A 182 -1.99 -5.02 16.72
CA ASN A 182 -3.36 -5.46 16.93
C ASN A 182 -3.85 -6.22 15.68
N ALA A 183 -3.93 -7.55 15.76
CA ALA A 183 -4.30 -8.40 14.64
C ALA A 183 -5.31 -9.46 15.08
N PHE A 184 -6.40 -9.62 14.31
CA PHE A 184 -7.51 -10.55 14.55
C PHE A 184 -8.22 -10.30 15.88
N GLU A 185 -7.53 -10.38 17.01
CA GLU A 185 -8.10 -10.25 18.36
C GLU A 185 -8.56 -8.80 18.67
N SER A 186 -9.46 -8.69 19.64
CA SER A 186 -9.85 -7.38 20.18
C SER A 186 -8.67 -6.67 20.84
N GLU A 187 -8.75 -5.35 20.99
CA GLU A 187 -7.70 -4.57 21.67
C GLU A 187 -7.53 -5.06 23.12
N PRO A 188 -6.35 -5.58 23.49
CA PRO A 188 -6.16 -6.18 24.81
C PRO A 188 -6.19 -5.15 25.95
N PHE A 189 -5.82 -3.89 25.66
CA PHE A 189 -5.76 -2.81 26.65
C PHE A 189 -6.55 -1.58 26.18
N PRO A 190 -7.90 -1.67 26.08
CA PRO A 190 -8.71 -0.57 25.60
C PRO A 190 -8.64 0.63 26.55
N ALA A 191 -8.11 1.74 26.05
CA ALA A 191 -7.89 2.93 26.86
C ALA A 191 -9.14 3.83 26.95
N THR A 192 -10.04 3.75 25.98
CA THR A 192 -11.22 4.61 25.88
C THR A 192 -12.54 3.82 25.95
N ASP A 193 -13.66 4.50 26.24
CA ASP A 193 -14.98 3.88 26.22
C ASP A 193 -15.34 3.40 24.81
N ALA A 194 -14.89 4.11 23.78
CA ALA A 194 -15.11 3.73 22.39
C ALA A 194 -14.38 2.42 22.05
N GLU A 195 -13.15 2.23 22.48
CA GLU A 195 -12.41 0.97 22.30
C GLU A 195 -13.04 -0.17 23.10
N ARG A 196 -13.51 0.08 24.33
CA ARG A 196 -14.24 -0.91 25.12
C ARG A 196 -15.54 -1.34 24.44
N PHE A 197 -16.28 -0.40 23.91
CA PHE A 197 -17.50 -0.68 23.14
C PHE A 197 -17.20 -1.46 21.84
N LEU A 198 -16.14 -1.10 21.14
CA LEU A 198 -15.70 -1.83 19.94
C LEU A 198 -15.30 -3.27 20.28
N ASN A 199 -14.61 -3.49 21.40
CA ASN A 199 -14.29 -4.84 21.91
C ASN A 199 -15.57 -5.63 22.23
N GLU A 200 -16.60 -4.99 22.77
CA GLU A 200 -17.89 -5.63 23.04
C GLU A 200 -18.59 -6.03 21.74
N LEU A 201 -18.64 -5.15 20.75
CA LEU A 201 -19.18 -5.47 19.42
C LEU A 201 -18.41 -6.62 18.77
N TYR A 202 -17.07 -6.59 18.83
CA TYR A 202 -16.23 -7.65 18.28
C TYR A 202 -16.55 -9.02 18.86
N ARG A 203 -16.73 -9.11 20.17
CA ARG A 203 -17.11 -10.39 20.85
C ARG A 203 -18.49 -10.90 20.48
N ASN A 204 -19.40 -10.02 20.09
CA ASN A 204 -20.79 -10.36 19.82
C ASN A 204 -21.10 -10.52 18.31
N ILE A 205 -20.20 -10.09 17.43
CA ILE A 205 -20.36 -10.21 15.98
C ILE A 205 -19.47 -11.35 15.49
N PRO A 206 -20.02 -12.45 14.96
CA PRO A 206 -19.21 -13.54 14.45
C PRO A 206 -18.30 -13.10 13.33
N THR A 207 -17.03 -13.51 13.39
CA THR A 207 -16.12 -13.36 12.26
C THR A 207 -16.50 -14.35 11.15
N PRO A 208 -16.43 -13.95 9.87
CA PRO A 208 -16.74 -14.84 8.76
C PRO A 208 -15.77 -16.03 8.65
N TRP A 209 -14.53 -15.81 9.08
CA TRP A 209 -13.43 -16.78 9.00
C TRP A 209 -12.76 -16.99 10.35
N PRO A 210 -12.15 -18.17 10.59
CA PRO A 210 -11.55 -18.50 11.88
C PRO A 210 -10.23 -17.76 12.16
N THR A 211 -9.60 -17.16 11.14
CA THR A 211 -8.27 -16.54 11.21
C THR A 211 -8.25 -15.10 10.73
N VAL A 212 -9.34 -14.62 10.10
CA VAL A 212 -9.43 -13.25 9.58
C VAL A 212 -10.69 -12.59 10.13
N ARG A 213 -10.53 -11.46 10.81
CA ARG A 213 -11.67 -10.65 11.28
C ARG A 213 -12.15 -9.70 10.20
N ASN A 214 -13.37 -9.17 10.37
CA ASN A 214 -13.88 -8.14 9.49
C ASN A 214 -12.97 -6.91 9.49
N ASP A 215 -12.65 -6.39 8.30
CA ASP A 215 -11.79 -5.21 8.08
C ASP A 215 -12.32 -3.95 8.79
N ALA A 216 -13.63 -3.88 9.03
CA ALA A 216 -14.23 -2.77 9.77
C ALA A 216 -13.71 -2.66 11.20
N PHE A 217 -13.42 -3.78 11.88
CA PHE A 217 -12.79 -3.77 13.21
C PHE A 217 -11.34 -3.34 13.14
N THR A 218 -10.58 -3.88 12.19
CA THR A 218 -9.18 -3.49 11.94
C THR A 218 -9.08 -1.99 11.70
N HIS A 219 -9.92 -1.48 10.81
CA HIS A 219 -9.99 -0.06 10.50
C HIS A 219 -10.28 0.79 11.75
N GLN A 220 -11.30 0.43 12.51
CA GLN A 220 -11.73 1.24 13.64
C GLN A 220 -10.73 1.21 14.80
N TYR A 221 -10.06 0.07 15.07
CA TYR A 221 -8.94 0.02 16.03
C TYR A 221 -7.79 0.91 15.59
N ALA A 222 -7.41 0.88 14.31
CA ALA A 222 -6.36 1.75 13.77
C ALA A 222 -6.72 3.24 13.89
N VAL A 223 -7.98 3.63 13.63
CA VAL A 223 -8.47 5.00 13.77
C VAL A 223 -8.37 5.47 15.23
N TYR A 224 -8.85 4.69 16.19
CA TYR A 224 -8.79 5.05 17.61
C TYR A 224 -7.36 5.14 18.12
N TYR A 225 -6.51 4.22 17.72
CA TYR A 225 -5.09 4.26 18.05
C TYR A 225 -4.42 5.51 17.46
N PHE A 226 -4.63 5.82 16.20
CA PHE A 226 -4.09 7.02 15.57
C PHE A 226 -4.52 8.29 16.32
N GLN A 227 -5.78 8.41 16.66
CA GLN A 227 -6.29 9.58 17.38
C GLN A 227 -5.64 9.78 18.76
N ARG A 228 -5.30 8.70 19.43
CA ARG A 228 -4.71 8.70 20.77
C ARG A 228 -3.20 8.83 20.75
N GLU A 229 -2.51 7.95 20.02
CA GLU A 229 -1.06 7.75 20.12
C GLU A 229 -0.25 8.54 19.10
N ARG A 230 -0.88 8.96 18.02
CA ARG A 230 -0.22 9.76 16.98
C ARG A 230 1.06 9.07 16.46
N PRO A 231 0.98 7.86 15.88
CA PRO A 231 2.13 7.13 15.39
C PRO A 231 2.74 7.81 14.17
N ARG A 232 4.06 7.85 14.08
CA ARG A 232 4.79 8.34 12.89
C ARG A 232 4.76 7.32 11.75
N PHE A 233 4.71 6.02 12.08
CA PHE A 233 4.51 4.96 11.10
C PHE A 233 3.33 4.09 11.51
N LEU A 234 2.28 4.10 10.71
CA LEU A 234 1.09 3.27 10.93
C LEU A 234 0.90 2.33 9.74
N TYR A 235 0.96 1.03 10.02
CA TYR A 235 0.65 -0.02 9.06
C TYR A 235 -0.77 -0.55 9.28
N ILE A 236 -1.52 -0.74 8.18
CA ILE A 236 -2.86 -1.33 8.22
C ILE A 236 -2.98 -2.37 7.12
N SER A 237 -3.39 -3.61 7.46
CA SER A 237 -3.65 -4.67 6.51
C SER A 237 -5.11 -5.11 6.55
N TYR A 238 -5.79 -4.99 5.41
CA TYR A 238 -7.15 -5.44 5.20
C TYR A 238 -7.14 -6.80 4.51
N GLY A 239 -7.91 -7.77 5.03
CA GLY A 239 -7.86 -9.17 4.61
C GLY A 239 -9.07 -9.66 3.83
N GLU A 240 -10.23 -8.99 3.92
CA GLU A 240 -11.50 -9.52 3.39
C GLU A 240 -11.49 -9.81 1.89
N THR A 241 -10.69 -9.11 1.09
CA THR A 241 -10.62 -9.34 -0.37
C THR A 241 -10.06 -10.72 -0.68
N ASP A 242 -9.06 -11.20 0.04
CA ASP A 242 -8.49 -12.53 -0.18
C ASP A 242 -9.47 -13.64 0.19
N ASP A 243 -10.06 -13.55 1.38
CA ASP A 243 -10.95 -14.60 1.88
C ASP A 243 -12.25 -14.69 1.08
N PHE A 244 -12.87 -13.56 0.70
CA PHE A 244 -14.03 -13.59 -0.18
C PHE A 244 -13.72 -14.15 -1.56
N ALA A 245 -12.52 -13.91 -2.10
CA ALA A 245 -12.11 -14.54 -3.34
C ALA A 245 -11.95 -16.06 -3.17
N HIS A 246 -11.31 -16.52 -2.11
CA HIS A 246 -11.18 -17.95 -1.80
C HIS A 246 -12.54 -18.64 -1.62
N ASP A 247 -13.51 -17.94 -1.04
CA ASP A 247 -14.89 -18.42 -0.90
C ASP A 247 -15.68 -18.41 -2.24
N GLY A 248 -15.11 -17.87 -3.32
CA GLY A 248 -15.81 -17.73 -4.61
C GLY A 248 -16.94 -16.69 -4.59
N LYS A 249 -16.91 -15.71 -3.68
CA LYS A 249 -17.92 -14.68 -3.50
C LYS A 249 -17.49 -13.36 -4.15
N TYR A 250 -17.64 -13.28 -5.47
CA TYR A 250 -17.18 -12.11 -6.22
C TYR A 250 -17.93 -10.82 -5.86
N ASP A 251 -19.21 -10.90 -5.54
CA ASP A 251 -19.99 -9.76 -5.06
C ASP A 251 -19.45 -9.20 -3.75
N GLU A 252 -19.12 -10.06 -2.78
CA GLU A 252 -18.55 -9.66 -1.50
C GLU A 252 -17.11 -9.15 -1.66
N TYR A 253 -16.31 -9.77 -2.53
CA TYR A 253 -14.96 -9.33 -2.89
C TYR A 253 -14.96 -7.89 -3.44
N ILE A 254 -15.85 -7.59 -4.38
CA ILE A 254 -16.01 -6.24 -4.95
C ILE A 254 -16.51 -5.24 -3.90
N LEU A 255 -17.46 -5.66 -3.05
CA LEU A 255 -17.96 -4.83 -1.97
C LEU A 255 -16.91 -4.56 -0.90
N ALA A 256 -16.04 -5.54 -0.61
CA ALA A 256 -14.91 -5.38 0.28
C ALA A 256 -13.90 -4.37 -0.29
N ALA A 257 -13.49 -4.52 -1.55
CA ALA A 257 -12.61 -3.57 -2.22
C ALA A 257 -13.15 -2.13 -2.19
N HIS A 258 -14.43 -1.94 -2.52
CA HIS A 258 -15.10 -0.64 -2.48
C HIS A 258 -15.16 -0.05 -1.05
N ARG A 259 -15.41 -0.90 -0.05
CA ARG A 259 -15.42 -0.49 1.36
C ARG A 259 -14.03 -0.08 1.82
N THR A 260 -13.00 -0.80 1.42
CA THR A 260 -11.62 -0.51 1.77
C THR A 260 -11.14 0.80 1.14
N ASP A 261 -11.52 1.11 -0.09
CA ASP A 261 -11.26 2.43 -0.69
C ASP A 261 -11.85 3.57 0.16
N ARG A 262 -13.06 3.38 0.72
CA ARG A 262 -13.63 4.33 1.67
C ARG A 262 -12.84 4.41 2.97
N PHE A 263 -12.35 3.30 3.51
CA PHE A 263 -11.51 3.28 4.71
C PHE A 263 -10.19 4.03 4.49
N ILE A 264 -9.56 3.84 3.34
CA ILE A 264 -8.35 4.58 2.96
C ILE A 264 -8.63 6.08 2.90
N ARG A 265 -9.76 6.49 2.30
CA ARG A 265 -10.20 7.88 2.28
C ARG A 265 -10.43 8.44 3.69
N GLU A 266 -11.04 7.69 4.59
CA GLU A 266 -11.29 8.10 5.97
C GLU A 266 -9.98 8.33 6.73
N ILE A 267 -9.03 7.40 6.63
CA ILE A 267 -7.67 7.56 7.20
C ILE A 267 -6.98 8.78 6.62
N TRP A 268 -6.97 8.94 5.29
CA TRP A 268 -6.33 10.09 4.66
C TRP A 268 -6.96 11.41 5.07
N THR A 269 -8.29 11.48 5.13
CA THR A 269 -9.00 12.68 5.57
C THR A 269 -8.66 13.04 7.02
N MET A 270 -8.60 12.04 7.91
CA MET A 270 -8.20 12.22 9.31
C MET A 270 -6.76 12.74 9.40
N VAL A 271 -5.83 12.11 8.68
CA VAL A 271 -4.42 12.51 8.60
C VAL A 271 -4.30 13.96 8.12
N GLN A 272 -4.96 14.34 7.02
CA GLN A 272 -4.93 15.69 6.47
C GLN A 272 -5.66 16.73 7.34
N SER A 273 -6.44 16.30 8.33
CA SER A 273 -7.11 17.16 9.29
C SER A 273 -6.34 17.31 10.62
N THR A 274 -5.22 16.61 10.75
CA THR A 274 -4.45 16.51 12.00
C THR A 274 -3.19 17.37 11.91
N ASP A 275 -2.98 18.25 12.88
CA ASP A 275 -1.76 19.05 12.97
C ASP A 275 -0.52 18.16 13.14
N GLY A 276 0.56 18.50 12.42
CA GLY A 276 1.79 17.73 12.33
C GLY A 276 1.75 16.57 11.33
N TYR A 277 0.57 16.24 10.78
CA TYR A 277 0.40 15.22 9.73
C TYR A 277 -0.03 15.80 8.39
N ARG A 278 -0.84 16.88 8.43
CA ARG A 278 -1.28 17.58 7.22
C ARG A 278 -0.09 17.97 6.37
N ASP A 279 -0.14 17.60 5.08
CA ASP A 279 0.91 17.88 4.09
C ASP A 279 2.31 17.35 4.47
N ASN A 280 2.40 16.49 5.49
CA ASN A 280 3.64 15.94 6.04
C ASN A 280 3.57 14.41 6.23
N THR A 281 2.67 13.76 5.53
CA THR A 281 2.45 12.32 5.60
C THR A 281 2.43 11.72 4.21
N VAL A 282 3.16 10.62 4.02
CA VAL A 282 3.04 9.77 2.84
C VAL A 282 1.99 8.68 3.11
N LEU A 283 1.06 8.52 2.18
CA LEU A 283 0.21 7.35 2.08
C LEU A 283 0.76 6.45 0.98
N PHE A 284 1.07 5.20 1.33
CA PHE A 284 1.46 4.16 0.39
C PHE A 284 0.44 3.01 0.45
N VAL A 285 -0.03 2.54 -0.70
CA VAL A 285 -1.03 1.47 -0.80
C VAL A 285 -0.55 0.41 -1.79
N THR A 286 -0.65 -0.87 -1.41
CA THR A 286 -0.28 -2.00 -2.27
C THR A 286 -1.03 -3.27 -1.90
N VAL A 287 -0.66 -4.38 -2.52
CA VAL A 287 -1.12 -5.74 -2.22
C VAL A 287 0.08 -6.66 -2.00
N ASP A 288 -0.11 -7.74 -1.29
CA ASP A 288 0.91 -8.74 -0.97
C ASP A 288 1.15 -9.75 -2.10
N HIS A 289 0.12 -10.07 -2.86
CA HIS A 289 0.17 -10.93 -4.06
C HIS A 289 -0.99 -10.62 -5.01
N GLY A 290 -0.90 -11.14 -6.22
CA GLY A 290 -1.99 -11.14 -7.20
C GLY A 290 -2.81 -12.42 -7.16
N ARG A 291 -3.68 -12.60 -8.16
CA ARG A 291 -4.53 -13.78 -8.34
C ARG A 291 -4.68 -14.12 -9.82
N GLY A 292 -5.18 -15.33 -10.10
CA GLY A 292 -5.39 -15.76 -11.46
C GLY A 292 -6.45 -14.98 -12.23
N GLU A 293 -6.37 -15.09 -13.56
CA GLU A 293 -7.37 -14.55 -14.48
C GLU A 293 -7.92 -15.62 -15.43
N LYS A 294 -7.06 -16.54 -15.83
CA LYS A 294 -7.38 -17.60 -16.81
C LYS A 294 -6.73 -18.93 -16.43
N PRO A 295 -7.50 -20.03 -16.44
CA PRO A 295 -8.96 -20.09 -16.63
C PRO A 295 -9.71 -19.30 -15.54
N ILE A 296 -10.99 -18.98 -15.81
CA ILE A 296 -11.72 -17.96 -15.03
C ILE A 296 -11.79 -18.29 -13.54
N GLU A 297 -11.95 -19.55 -13.16
CA GLU A 297 -12.02 -20.00 -11.77
C GLU A 297 -10.72 -19.73 -10.98
N THR A 298 -9.61 -19.44 -11.66
CA THR A 298 -8.34 -19.12 -10.97
C THR A 298 -8.35 -17.75 -10.27
N TRP A 299 -9.36 -16.93 -10.53
CA TRP A 299 -9.54 -15.67 -9.77
C TRP A 299 -9.67 -15.90 -8.26
N MET A 300 -10.18 -17.09 -7.86
CA MET A 300 -10.31 -17.49 -6.46
C MET A 300 -8.98 -17.86 -5.80
N HIS A 301 -7.90 -17.99 -6.56
CA HIS A 301 -6.68 -18.62 -6.10
C HIS A 301 -5.43 -17.85 -6.49
N HIS A 302 -4.36 -18.11 -5.74
CA HIS A 302 -3.02 -17.64 -5.99
C HIS A 302 -2.02 -18.74 -5.58
N ALA A 303 -0.91 -18.83 -6.23
CA ALA A 303 0.26 -19.67 -5.87
C ALA A 303 1.27 -19.67 -7.02
N SER A 304 2.55 -19.79 -6.72
CA SER A 304 3.56 -20.19 -7.70
C SER A 304 3.56 -21.71 -7.92
N ALA A 305 4.36 -22.19 -8.89
CA ALA A 305 4.56 -23.63 -9.09
C ALA A 305 5.18 -24.33 -7.87
N LEU A 306 5.94 -23.61 -7.05
CA LEU A 306 6.57 -24.15 -5.83
C LEU A 306 5.56 -24.35 -4.69
N SER A 307 4.50 -23.56 -4.64
CA SER A 307 3.48 -23.55 -3.58
C SER A 307 2.15 -24.15 -4.03
N ALA A 308 1.99 -24.41 -5.32
CA ALA A 308 0.74 -24.91 -5.88
C ALA A 308 0.38 -26.31 -5.39
N ASN A 309 -0.91 -26.53 -5.20
CA ASN A 309 -1.45 -27.85 -4.89
C ASN A 309 -1.54 -28.74 -6.16
N SER A 310 -2.01 -29.97 -6.00
CA SER A 310 -2.11 -30.95 -7.09
C SER A 310 -2.98 -30.48 -8.28
N ARG A 311 -3.92 -29.54 -8.07
CA ARG A 311 -4.79 -28.99 -9.11
C ARG A 311 -4.07 -27.96 -9.98
N TYR A 312 -3.13 -27.21 -9.42
CA TYR A 312 -2.43 -26.10 -10.09
C TYR A 312 -0.92 -26.30 -10.09
N ARG A 313 -0.43 -27.47 -10.53
CA ARG A 313 0.99 -27.87 -10.45
C ARG A 313 1.97 -26.89 -11.11
N GLU A 314 1.53 -26.14 -12.11
CA GLU A 314 2.33 -25.15 -12.82
C GLU A 314 2.24 -23.75 -12.19
N GLY A 315 1.56 -23.64 -11.05
CA GLY A 315 1.21 -22.36 -10.43
C GLY A 315 -0.01 -21.72 -11.08
N ILE A 316 -0.36 -20.56 -10.59
CA ILE A 316 -1.48 -19.74 -11.05
C ILE A 316 -0.89 -18.46 -11.64
N LYS A 317 -1.02 -18.31 -12.96
CA LYS A 317 -0.52 -17.11 -13.66
C LYS A 317 -1.26 -15.89 -13.17
N GLY A 318 -0.52 -14.84 -12.81
CA GLY A 318 -1.03 -13.60 -12.24
C GLY A 318 -0.90 -13.51 -10.72
N SER A 319 -0.49 -14.59 -10.03
CA SER A 319 -0.26 -14.56 -8.57
C SER A 319 0.90 -13.66 -8.15
N ASP A 320 1.83 -13.39 -9.06
CA ASP A 320 2.95 -12.45 -8.89
C ASP A 320 2.59 -11.01 -9.26
N GLU A 321 1.43 -10.79 -9.90
CA GLU A 321 1.05 -9.50 -10.46
C GLU A 321 0.42 -8.60 -9.40
N VAL A 322 1.16 -7.61 -8.95
CA VAL A 322 0.72 -6.64 -7.93
C VAL A 322 0.59 -5.23 -8.51
N TRP A 323 0.15 -4.31 -7.71
CA TRP A 323 0.09 -2.88 -7.99
C TRP A 323 0.53 -2.08 -6.77
N MET A 324 1.00 -0.86 -6.99
CA MET A 324 1.47 0.05 -5.94
C MET A 324 1.00 1.46 -6.25
N ALA A 325 0.68 2.23 -5.22
CA ALA A 325 0.33 3.63 -5.35
C ALA A 325 0.79 4.43 -4.12
N ALA A 326 1.20 5.67 -4.34
CA ALA A 326 1.61 6.55 -3.26
C ALA A 326 1.26 8.01 -3.54
N ILE A 327 1.04 8.76 -2.45
CA ILE A 327 0.80 10.20 -2.46
C ILE A 327 1.40 10.81 -1.19
N GLY A 328 1.95 12.00 -1.27
CA GLY A 328 2.48 12.75 -0.13
C GLY A 328 3.76 13.49 -0.47
N PRO A 329 4.40 14.14 0.51
CA PRO A 329 5.67 14.82 0.31
C PRO A 329 6.78 13.85 -0.09
N GLY A 330 7.66 14.24 -1.04
CA GLY A 330 8.70 13.38 -1.58
C GLY A 330 8.23 12.31 -2.55
N ILE A 331 6.91 12.16 -2.76
CA ILE A 331 6.34 11.30 -3.79
C ILE A 331 6.12 12.10 -5.07
N SER A 332 6.71 11.63 -6.15
CA SER A 332 6.53 12.18 -7.49
C SER A 332 5.06 12.24 -7.90
N LYS A 333 4.69 13.26 -8.64
CA LYS A 333 3.34 13.41 -9.21
C LYS A 333 3.30 12.90 -10.66
N ALA A 334 3.99 11.80 -10.92
CA ALA A 334 4.11 11.24 -12.26
C ALA A 334 2.79 10.61 -12.78
N GLY A 335 1.80 10.36 -11.89
CA GLY A 335 0.63 9.59 -12.26
C GLY A 335 1.02 8.14 -12.53
N LEU A 336 0.64 7.60 -13.70
CA LEU A 336 1.01 6.25 -14.10
C LEU A 336 2.50 6.15 -14.43
N ILE A 337 3.21 5.31 -13.69
CA ILE A 337 4.59 4.93 -13.98
C ILE A 337 4.58 3.82 -15.04
N THR A 338 5.20 4.09 -16.19
CA THR A 338 5.40 3.06 -17.22
C THR A 338 6.71 2.31 -16.99
N THR A 339 6.65 0.99 -17.16
CA THR A 339 7.81 0.10 -17.05
C THR A 339 8.13 -0.48 -18.42
N ARG A 340 9.39 -0.40 -18.88
CA ARG A 340 9.73 -0.87 -20.24
C ARG A 340 9.97 -2.37 -20.26
N ASP A 341 11.00 -2.83 -19.56
CA ASP A 341 11.48 -4.21 -19.66
C ASP A 341 11.39 -4.98 -18.34
N ASN A 342 11.30 -4.30 -17.20
CA ASN A 342 11.29 -4.92 -15.87
C ASN A 342 10.17 -4.33 -15.00
N CYS A 343 9.41 -5.19 -14.34
CA CYS A 343 8.45 -4.77 -13.33
C CYS A 343 9.15 -4.16 -12.11
N LEU A 344 8.48 -3.20 -11.48
CA LEU A 344 8.86 -2.74 -10.14
C LEU A 344 8.51 -3.82 -9.12
N THR A 345 9.39 -4.09 -8.17
CA THR A 345 9.23 -5.24 -7.27
C THR A 345 8.94 -4.85 -5.84
N SER A 346 8.14 -5.69 -5.15
CA SER A 346 7.62 -5.43 -3.80
C SER A 346 8.72 -5.32 -2.74
N ASN A 347 9.85 -6.03 -2.89
CA ASN A 347 10.99 -5.94 -1.97
C ASN A 347 11.68 -4.56 -1.95
N ARG A 348 11.31 -3.66 -2.84
CA ARG A 348 11.83 -2.29 -2.92
C ARG A 348 10.99 -1.30 -2.09
N ILE A 349 9.80 -1.70 -1.63
CA ILE A 349 8.87 -0.83 -0.90
C ILE A 349 9.48 -0.40 0.44
N GLY A 350 10.05 -1.33 1.20
CA GLY A 350 10.66 -1.02 2.50
C GLY A 350 11.69 0.11 2.43
N ALA A 351 12.66 -0.01 1.52
CA ALA A 351 13.67 1.02 1.30
C ALA A 351 13.08 2.36 0.80
N THR A 352 12.01 2.30 -0.02
CA THR A 352 11.30 3.52 -0.47
C THR A 352 10.66 4.26 0.70
N LEU A 353 10.00 3.54 1.62
CA LEU A 353 9.38 4.12 2.80
C LEU A 353 10.40 4.71 3.77
N LEU A 354 11.56 4.09 3.92
CA LEU A 354 12.68 4.67 4.69
C LEU A 354 13.18 5.96 4.04
N GLU A 355 13.38 5.96 2.72
CA GLU A 355 13.89 7.14 2.01
C GLU A 355 12.93 8.33 2.08
N VAL A 356 11.61 8.13 1.97
CA VAL A 356 10.64 9.23 2.13
C VAL A 356 10.62 9.79 3.55
N LEU A 357 11.01 9.01 4.56
CA LEU A 357 11.19 9.46 5.94
C LEU A 357 12.56 10.14 6.18
N GLY A 358 13.44 10.16 5.17
CA GLY A 358 14.79 10.70 5.28
C GLY A 358 15.80 9.76 5.94
N GLU A 359 15.45 8.48 6.08
CA GLU A 359 16.30 7.46 6.69
C GLU A 359 17.11 6.72 5.61
N ASP A 360 18.39 6.48 5.87
CA ASP A 360 19.28 5.78 4.95
C ASP A 360 19.10 4.26 5.08
N TYR A 361 18.39 3.66 4.13
CA TYR A 361 18.13 2.22 4.12
C TYR A 361 19.42 1.38 4.07
N GLN A 362 20.51 1.88 3.45
CA GLN A 362 21.77 1.15 3.38
C GLN A 362 22.48 1.05 4.73
N VAL A 363 22.28 2.06 5.59
CA VAL A 363 22.77 2.04 6.97
C VAL A 363 21.87 1.15 7.85
N ILE A 364 20.56 1.21 7.61
CA ILE A 364 19.56 0.48 8.42
C ILE A 364 19.58 -1.01 8.08
N ASN A 365 19.45 -1.37 6.80
CA ASN A 365 19.54 -2.75 6.33
C ASN A 365 19.96 -2.79 4.84
N PRO A 366 21.23 -3.03 4.54
CA PRO A 366 21.76 -3.03 3.17
C PRO A 366 21.27 -4.22 2.30
N GLU A 367 20.60 -5.22 2.90
CA GLU A 367 20.05 -6.37 2.17
C GLU A 367 18.70 -6.06 1.50
N MET A 368 18.08 -4.92 1.81
CA MET A 368 16.84 -4.48 1.17
C MET A 368 17.03 -4.24 -0.33
N GLY A 369 15.97 -4.46 -1.09
CA GLY A 369 15.89 -3.99 -2.47
C GLY A 369 16.05 -2.46 -2.53
N ALA A 370 16.73 -1.95 -3.58
CA ALA A 370 16.92 -0.50 -3.74
C ALA A 370 15.57 0.24 -3.88
N PRO A 371 15.46 1.48 -3.39
CA PRO A 371 14.21 2.24 -3.43
C PRO A 371 13.61 2.36 -4.83
N LEU A 372 12.30 2.48 -4.89
CA LEU A 372 11.52 2.74 -6.11
C LEU A 372 11.72 4.22 -6.51
N LYS A 373 12.82 4.51 -7.21
CA LYS A 373 13.16 5.88 -7.63
C LYS A 373 12.11 6.50 -8.54
N GLU A 374 11.33 5.67 -9.21
CA GLU A 374 10.22 6.07 -10.07
C GLU A 374 9.06 6.72 -9.29
N PHE A 375 8.98 6.46 -7.99
CA PHE A 375 8.00 7.06 -7.07
C PHE A 375 8.50 8.33 -6.38
N LEU A 376 9.80 8.61 -6.42
CA LEU A 376 10.43 9.68 -5.64
C LEU A 376 10.68 10.92 -6.50
N ASP A 377 10.59 12.12 -5.87
CA ASP A 377 10.89 13.42 -6.49
C ASP A 377 12.40 13.65 -6.71
#